data_f5c45e176e487e9069e4c270880db550
#
_entry.id   f5c45e176e487e9069e4c270880db550
#
_cell.length_a   1.000
_cell.length_b   1.000
_cell.length_c   1.000
_cell.angle_alpha   90.00
_cell.angle_beta   90.00
_cell.angle_gamma   90.00
#
_symmetry.space_group_name_H-M   'P 1'
#
loop_
_entity.id
_entity.type
_entity.pdbx_description
1 polymer ?
#
loop_
_entity_poly.entity_id
_entity_poly.type
_entity_poly.pdbx_seq_one_letter_code
_entity_poly.pdbx_strand_id
1 'polypeptide(L)'
;MAKKVLSIEIGQQVTKAVVIDFLKKNPHVYNAFSFDTPEGVMEDGYVKDKDRMAQLLREQMKDNGVKEKEVVFSIASSKIASREVTVPYVPEKNLDNLINATAQDYFPVNMDEYTLAYNVLETVKEKDKKSLKLLLLAAPDSLIQNYYSLADLMGVRVESIDYYGNGSMQVLQKHIGSGYSVCVQIGSLNTMVSVLKENQQIMQRTIPYGTNTIIETMLAHPALECRDETDAMEMLCRENVVYSTLDYEDETVRGTRISEDQWKRSGQSREARKAVTDAVGGILLSVIRVVDYFGSRYPDCQLGYIYITGMGVKIRGLDTLFEREMDLPVRKLEKLTNITFSRGFARSMQDQTEYIAAIGAAIEPVGFSLKELKNKQGRAASMRTVKIILAGSVVVAVALVAVGWFRLVGANKENENLKMEKQSLQSINQVYTENEQATKKFEDAAALHVATSTKNQNLVALIEQLQKKLPKQMQVSTLQTTEDKVTLTITTKTKISVAKMLVEFEGIDLLTNVNVASIAGAESENDKIDEYTFSVTADYTQLPTKEEKDVSLDEADTTTTDTTQTAQ
;
A
#
# COMPACT_ATOMS: atom_id res chain seq x y z
N MET A 1 19.10 -17.11 -10.43
CA MET A 1 19.71 -16.55 -9.20
C MET A 1 18.83 -15.43 -8.72
N ALA A 2 18.68 -15.23 -7.40
CA ALA A 2 17.95 -14.07 -6.90
C ALA A 2 18.69 -12.78 -7.27
N LYS A 3 17.94 -11.74 -7.52
CA LYS A 3 18.47 -10.40 -7.75
C LYS A 3 19.10 -9.89 -6.44
N LYS A 4 20.33 -9.40 -6.49
CA LYS A 4 20.99 -8.76 -5.37
C LYS A 4 20.83 -7.25 -5.46
N VAL A 5 20.66 -6.62 -4.31
CA VAL A 5 20.60 -5.17 -4.19
C VAL A 5 21.49 -4.68 -3.05
N LEU A 6 21.88 -3.43 -3.11
CA LEU A 6 22.46 -2.72 -1.99
C LEU A 6 21.29 -2.04 -1.24
N SER A 7 21.03 -2.44 0.00
CA SER A 7 20.03 -1.79 0.84
C SER A 7 20.71 -0.86 1.84
N ILE A 8 20.29 0.39 1.90
CA ILE A 8 20.93 1.47 2.68
C ILE A 8 19.91 2.10 3.61
N GLU A 9 20.28 2.21 4.87
CA GLU A 9 19.64 3.04 5.89
C GLU A 9 20.59 4.19 6.22
N ILE A 10 20.21 5.42 5.86
CA ILE A 10 20.98 6.60 6.19
C ILE A 10 20.41 7.18 7.50
N GLY A 11 21.08 6.88 8.61
CA GLY A 11 20.74 7.45 9.92
C GLY A 11 21.42 8.80 10.13
N GLN A 12 21.02 9.52 11.17
CA GLN A 12 21.59 10.83 11.50
C GLN A 12 23.04 10.73 11.96
N GLN A 13 23.37 9.69 12.71
CA GLN A 13 24.72 9.45 13.25
C GLN A 13 25.44 8.35 12.52
N VAL A 14 24.75 7.30 12.10
CA VAL A 14 25.34 6.11 11.48
C VAL A 14 24.54 5.72 10.25
N THR A 15 25.24 5.56 9.15
CA THR A 15 24.72 4.97 7.91
C THR A 15 25.05 3.49 7.88
N LYS A 16 24.06 2.67 7.54
CA LYS A 16 24.15 1.21 7.49
C LYS A 16 23.80 0.72 6.10
N ALA A 17 24.56 -0.23 5.60
CA ALA A 17 24.35 -0.78 4.27
C ALA A 17 24.52 -2.29 4.27
N VAL A 18 23.69 -2.98 3.50
CA VAL A 18 23.75 -4.43 3.32
C VAL A 18 23.62 -4.82 1.85
N VAL A 19 24.41 -5.77 1.40
CA VAL A 19 24.22 -6.44 0.10
C VAL A 19 23.41 -7.70 0.34
N ILE A 20 22.22 -7.78 -0.25
CA ILE A 20 21.20 -8.75 0.13
C ILE A 20 20.37 -9.22 -1.07
N ASP A 21 19.78 -10.41 -0.98
CA ASP A 21 18.76 -10.90 -1.91
C ASP A 21 17.50 -10.02 -1.87
N PHE A 22 17.01 -9.59 -3.03
CA PHE A 22 15.82 -8.76 -3.16
C PHE A 22 14.55 -9.60 -3.30
N LEU A 23 13.46 -9.16 -2.62
CA LEU A 23 12.13 -9.79 -2.62
C LEU A 23 12.14 -11.27 -2.21
N LYS A 24 12.97 -11.62 -1.22
CA LYS A 24 12.99 -12.95 -0.65
C LYS A 24 12.55 -12.95 0.81
N LYS A 25 11.63 -13.86 1.15
CA LYS A 25 11.16 -14.05 2.53
C LYS A 25 12.28 -14.47 3.51
N ASN A 26 13.24 -15.27 3.04
CA ASN A 26 14.42 -15.68 3.79
C ASN A 26 15.67 -15.28 2.99
N PRO A 27 16.09 -14.01 3.08
CA PRO A 27 17.17 -13.49 2.28
C PRO A 27 18.54 -13.97 2.78
N HIS A 28 19.51 -13.96 1.88
CA HIS A 28 20.92 -14.10 2.22
C HIS A 28 21.59 -12.73 2.20
N VAL A 29 22.25 -12.36 3.29
CA VAL A 29 23.10 -11.17 3.40
C VAL A 29 24.51 -11.55 3.01
N TYR A 30 25.00 -10.96 1.93
CA TYR A 30 26.33 -11.21 1.36
C TYR A 30 27.40 -10.35 1.99
N ASN A 31 27.06 -9.09 2.30
CA ASN A 31 27.93 -8.11 2.93
C ASN A 31 27.08 -7.14 3.75
N ALA A 32 27.65 -6.56 4.81
CA ALA A 32 27.08 -5.43 5.52
C ALA A 32 28.20 -4.60 6.14
N PHE A 33 28.00 -3.32 6.21
CA PHE A 33 28.94 -2.36 6.78
C PHE A 33 28.19 -1.15 7.29
N SER A 34 28.81 -0.46 8.22
CA SER A 34 28.31 0.81 8.73
C SER A 34 29.46 1.82 8.83
N PHE A 35 29.11 3.08 8.80
CA PHE A 35 30.04 4.18 8.94
C PHE A 35 29.31 5.40 9.50
N ASP A 36 30.07 6.31 10.10
CA ASP A 36 29.52 7.52 10.70
C ASP A 36 28.97 8.44 9.61
N THR A 37 27.75 8.88 9.80
CA THR A 37 27.13 9.90 8.94
C THR A 37 27.72 11.26 9.32
N PRO A 38 28.34 12.01 8.39
CA PRO A 38 28.94 13.28 8.74
C PRO A 38 27.92 14.27 9.29
N GLU A 39 28.31 15.02 10.28
CA GLU A 39 27.47 16.04 10.91
C GLU A 39 26.90 17.04 9.88
N GLY A 40 25.63 17.41 10.03
CA GLY A 40 24.91 18.32 9.14
C GLY A 40 24.50 17.76 7.79
N VAL A 41 24.91 16.52 7.44
CA VAL A 41 24.52 15.88 6.18
C VAL A 41 23.06 15.41 6.20
N MET A 42 22.55 15.01 7.36
CA MET A 42 21.18 14.54 7.54
C MET A 42 20.37 15.46 8.43
N GLU A 43 19.10 15.70 8.05
CA GLU A 43 18.13 16.39 8.89
C GLU A 43 16.74 15.81 8.65
N ASP A 44 16.14 15.22 9.67
CA ASP A 44 14.79 14.61 9.64
C ASP A 44 14.54 13.76 8.39
N GLY A 45 15.48 12.88 8.07
CA GLY A 45 15.40 11.98 6.92
C GLY A 45 15.80 12.58 5.57
N TYR A 46 16.04 13.88 5.47
CA TYR A 46 16.57 14.51 4.26
C TYR A 46 18.09 14.52 4.24
N VAL A 47 18.66 14.11 3.13
CA VAL A 47 20.09 14.31 2.85
C VAL A 47 20.28 15.76 2.39
N LYS A 48 20.83 16.60 3.25
CA LYS A 48 21.04 18.04 2.98
C LYS A 48 22.23 18.26 2.06
N ASP A 49 23.35 17.61 2.36
CA ASP A 49 24.55 17.61 1.50
C ASP A 49 24.65 16.29 0.74
N LYS A 50 23.93 16.23 -0.40
CA LYS A 50 23.88 15.03 -1.24
C LYS A 50 25.22 14.72 -1.91
N ASP A 51 26.00 15.74 -2.25
CA ASP A 51 27.29 15.54 -2.93
C ASP A 51 28.28 14.87 -1.99
N ARG A 52 28.40 15.37 -0.76
CA ARG A 52 29.26 14.80 0.28
C ARG A 52 28.82 13.38 0.63
N MET A 53 27.50 13.16 0.79
CA MET A 53 26.98 11.83 1.11
C MET A 53 27.18 10.84 -0.03
N ALA A 54 26.94 11.25 -1.27
CA ALA A 54 27.15 10.40 -2.45
C ALA A 54 28.62 10.03 -2.63
N GLN A 55 29.54 10.97 -2.39
CA GLN A 55 30.96 10.70 -2.40
C GLN A 55 31.34 9.64 -1.36
N LEU A 56 30.94 9.85 -0.12
CA LEU A 56 31.21 8.93 0.99
C LEU A 56 30.63 7.53 0.73
N LEU A 57 29.40 7.46 0.26
CA LEU A 57 28.76 6.18 -0.10
C LEU A 57 29.53 5.44 -1.22
N ARG A 58 29.99 6.17 -2.25
CA ARG A 58 30.81 5.56 -3.32
C ARG A 58 32.16 5.02 -2.80
N GLU A 59 32.80 5.78 -1.89
CA GLU A 59 34.04 5.36 -1.24
C GLU A 59 33.79 4.10 -0.40
N GLN A 60 32.80 4.11 0.46
CA GLN A 60 32.45 2.96 1.29
C GLN A 60 32.00 1.73 0.47
N MET A 61 31.26 1.92 -0.62
CA MET A 61 30.95 0.84 -1.56
C MET A 61 32.21 0.23 -2.16
N LYS A 62 33.17 1.05 -2.56
CA LYS A 62 34.45 0.60 -3.14
C LYS A 62 35.28 -0.17 -2.11
N ASP A 63 35.42 0.38 -0.90
CA ASP A 63 36.23 -0.20 0.18
C ASP A 63 35.66 -1.55 0.65
N ASN A 64 34.35 -1.68 0.63
CA ASN A 64 33.65 -2.91 0.97
C ASN A 64 33.40 -3.86 -0.24
N GLY A 65 33.94 -3.53 -1.41
CA GLY A 65 33.85 -4.38 -2.61
C GLY A 65 32.44 -4.54 -3.19
N VAL A 66 31.53 -3.57 -2.95
CA VAL A 66 30.16 -3.55 -3.43
C VAL A 66 30.13 -3.23 -4.92
N LYS A 67 29.48 -4.07 -5.72
CA LYS A 67 29.36 -3.94 -7.18
C LYS A 67 27.93 -3.71 -7.66
N GLU A 68 26.99 -3.82 -6.77
CA GLU A 68 25.57 -3.69 -7.02
C GLU A 68 25.25 -2.27 -7.53
N LYS A 69 24.44 -2.20 -8.58
CA LYS A 69 23.99 -0.95 -9.22
C LYS A 69 22.53 -0.62 -8.92
N GLU A 70 21.84 -1.51 -8.25
CA GLU A 70 20.49 -1.30 -7.76
C GLU A 70 20.50 -1.08 -6.25
N VAL A 71 19.83 -0.01 -5.81
CA VAL A 71 19.75 0.38 -4.41
C VAL A 71 18.32 0.36 -3.89
N VAL A 72 18.15 -0.10 -2.67
CA VAL A 72 16.96 0.09 -1.86
C VAL A 72 17.30 1.06 -0.73
N PHE A 73 16.48 2.09 -0.51
CA PHE A 73 16.65 2.97 0.63
C PHE A 73 15.59 2.66 1.70
N SER A 74 16.03 2.53 2.94
CA SER A 74 15.16 2.51 4.12
C SER A 74 15.15 3.91 4.73
N ILE A 75 14.00 4.59 4.69
CA ILE A 75 13.89 5.99 5.10
C ILE A 75 13.07 6.16 6.38
N ALA A 76 13.53 7.05 7.24
CA ALA A 76 12.82 7.47 8.44
C ALA A 76 12.73 9.01 8.45
N SER A 77 11.55 9.56 8.69
CA SER A 77 11.33 10.99 8.85
C SER A 77 10.07 11.24 9.68
N SER A 78 10.07 12.29 10.48
CA SER A 78 8.88 12.74 11.22
C SER A 78 7.76 13.23 10.28
N LYS A 79 8.11 13.56 9.03
CA LYS A 79 7.17 14.03 8.00
C LYS A 79 6.43 12.90 7.27
N ILE A 80 6.83 11.65 7.48
CA ILE A 80 6.08 10.50 6.97
C ILE A 80 4.89 10.27 7.89
N ALA A 81 3.71 10.60 7.40
CA ALA A 81 2.48 10.32 8.13
C ALA A 81 2.05 8.87 7.94
N SER A 82 1.63 8.23 9.02
CA SER A 82 1.10 6.86 9.01
C SER A 82 -0.31 6.81 9.60
N ARG A 83 -1.20 6.02 8.99
CA ARG A 83 -2.57 5.79 9.47
C ARG A 83 -2.97 4.34 9.28
N GLU A 84 -3.57 3.76 10.29
CA GLU A 84 -4.28 2.49 10.16
C GLU A 84 -5.69 2.77 9.67
N VAL A 85 -6.02 2.21 8.50
CA VAL A 85 -7.32 2.41 7.86
C VAL A 85 -7.95 1.07 7.54
N THR A 86 -9.29 1.02 7.57
CA THR A 86 -10.04 -0.15 7.13
C THR A 86 -10.80 0.23 5.88
N VAL A 87 -10.54 -0.50 4.80
CA VAL A 87 -11.17 -0.28 3.50
C VAL A 87 -11.96 -1.52 3.07
N PRO A 88 -13.01 -1.39 2.24
CA PRO A 88 -13.67 -2.53 1.65
C PRO A 88 -12.67 -3.41 0.89
N TYR A 89 -12.90 -4.73 0.91
CA TYR A 89 -12.07 -5.64 0.14
C TYR A 89 -12.21 -5.39 -1.36
N VAL A 90 -11.11 -5.13 -2.00
CA VAL A 90 -10.99 -5.05 -3.46
C VAL A 90 -9.84 -5.96 -3.92
N PRO A 91 -9.85 -6.46 -5.16
CA PRO A 91 -8.69 -7.14 -5.72
C PRO A 91 -7.44 -6.25 -5.68
N GLU A 92 -6.28 -6.83 -5.46
CA GLU A 92 -4.99 -6.11 -5.31
C GLU A 92 -4.74 -5.08 -6.42
N LYS A 93 -5.05 -5.44 -7.67
CA LYS A 93 -4.92 -4.54 -8.83
C LYS A 93 -5.75 -3.24 -8.76
N ASN A 94 -6.78 -3.20 -7.92
CA ASN A 94 -7.68 -2.05 -7.76
C ASN A 94 -7.39 -1.28 -6.46
N LEU A 95 -6.54 -1.82 -5.58
CA LEU A 95 -6.28 -1.26 -4.27
C LEU A 95 -5.57 0.10 -4.36
N ASP A 96 -4.61 0.25 -5.26
CA ASP A 96 -3.94 1.53 -5.53
C ASP A 96 -4.95 2.63 -5.93
N ASN A 97 -5.92 2.30 -6.78
CA ASN A 97 -6.93 3.26 -7.23
C ASN A 97 -7.86 3.66 -6.06
N LEU A 98 -8.29 2.69 -5.25
CA LEU A 98 -9.12 2.95 -4.08
C LEU A 98 -8.40 3.87 -3.09
N ILE A 99 -7.16 3.55 -2.75
CA ILE A 99 -6.35 4.32 -1.80
C ILE A 99 -6.13 5.75 -2.30
N ASN A 100 -5.74 5.92 -3.57
CA ASN A 100 -5.54 7.26 -4.14
C ASN A 100 -6.83 8.09 -4.17
N ALA A 101 -7.99 7.47 -4.37
CA ALA A 101 -9.28 8.16 -4.38
C ALA A 101 -9.74 8.60 -2.98
N THR A 102 -9.34 7.87 -1.93
CA THR A 102 -9.80 8.11 -0.54
C THR A 102 -8.71 8.69 0.37
N ALA A 103 -7.52 8.97 -0.17
CA ALA A 103 -6.36 9.41 0.63
C ALA A 103 -6.60 10.70 1.41
N GLN A 104 -7.34 11.66 0.84
CA GLN A 104 -7.67 12.93 1.50
C GLN A 104 -8.53 12.75 2.76
N ASP A 105 -9.30 11.65 2.85
CA ASP A 105 -10.12 11.37 4.02
C ASP A 105 -9.27 10.96 5.23
N TYR A 106 -8.05 10.49 5.00
CA TYR A 106 -7.16 9.98 6.04
C TYR A 106 -6.07 10.95 6.46
N PHE A 107 -5.64 11.84 5.56
CA PHE A 107 -4.55 12.77 5.82
C PHE A 107 -4.99 14.23 5.63
N PRO A 108 -4.87 15.08 6.66
CA PRO A 108 -5.23 16.50 6.58
C PRO A 108 -4.12 17.32 5.90
N VAL A 109 -3.64 16.88 4.74
CA VAL A 109 -2.56 17.49 3.96
C VAL A 109 -2.93 17.54 2.48
N ASN A 110 -2.25 18.40 1.72
CA ASN A 110 -2.40 18.42 0.27
C ASN A 110 -1.76 17.18 -0.35
N MET A 111 -2.58 16.20 -0.74
CA MET A 111 -2.12 14.92 -1.29
C MET A 111 -1.42 15.02 -2.65
N ASP A 112 -1.45 16.18 -3.31
CA ASP A 112 -0.72 16.39 -4.56
C ASP A 112 0.80 16.48 -4.36
N GLU A 113 1.23 16.81 -3.14
CA GLU A 113 2.63 16.92 -2.74
C GLU A 113 3.14 15.69 -2.00
N TYR A 114 2.34 14.62 -1.95
CA TYR A 114 2.66 13.40 -1.21
C TYR A 114 2.57 12.14 -2.08
N THR A 115 3.54 11.29 -1.90
CA THR A 115 3.55 9.92 -2.41
C THR A 115 2.95 8.99 -1.38
N LEU A 116 1.97 8.18 -1.81
CA LEU A 116 1.33 7.17 -0.98
C LEU A 116 1.99 5.80 -1.16
N ALA A 117 2.09 5.09 -0.05
CA ALA A 117 2.39 3.67 -0.02
C ALA A 117 1.54 2.99 1.07
N TYR A 118 1.40 1.68 1.04
CA TYR A 118 0.64 0.96 2.04
C TYR A 118 1.19 -0.44 2.28
N ASN A 119 0.89 -0.97 3.46
CA ASN A 119 1.08 -2.38 3.79
C ASN A 119 -0.26 -2.97 4.23
N VAL A 120 -0.58 -4.18 3.75
CA VAL A 120 -1.80 -4.91 4.17
C VAL A 120 -1.50 -5.59 5.50
N LEU A 121 -2.12 -5.10 6.58
CA LEU A 121 -1.93 -5.66 7.92
C LEU A 121 -2.77 -6.93 8.11
N GLU A 122 -4.05 -6.87 7.73
CA GLU A 122 -4.99 -7.96 7.96
C GLU A 122 -6.13 -7.96 6.93
N THR A 123 -6.65 -9.14 6.63
CA THR A 123 -7.92 -9.29 5.92
C THR A 123 -8.99 -9.72 6.93
N VAL A 124 -9.89 -8.80 7.26
CA VAL A 124 -10.98 -9.04 8.21
C VAL A 124 -12.19 -9.60 7.48
N LYS A 125 -12.74 -10.70 8.02
CA LYS A 125 -13.98 -11.31 7.52
C LYS A 125 -15.02 -11.25 8.63
N GLU A 126 -16.08 -10.49 8.42
CA GLU A 126 -17.23 -10.40 9.31
C GLU A 126 -18.48 -10.87 8.58
N LYS A 127 -19.05 -12.00 9.03
CA LYS A 127 -20.26 -12.63 8.45
C LYS A 127 -20.32 -12.54 6.91
N ASP A 128 -20.90 -11.46 6.36
CA ASP A 128 -21.08 -11.26 4.91
C ASP A 128 -20.19 -10.16 4.33
N LYS A 129 -19.31 -9.54 5.14
CA LYS A 129 -18.43 -8.45 4.69
C LYS A 129 -16.96 -8.84 4.82
N LYS A 130 -16.20 -8.50 3.80
CA LYS A 130 -14.76 -8.65 3.77
C LYS A 130 -14.14 -7.26 3.67
N SER A 131 -13.17 -6.96 4.52
CA SER A 131 -12.44 -5.69 4.54
C SER A 131 -10.93 -5.93 4.66
N LEU A 132 -10.15 -4.93 4.28
CA LEU A 132 -8.71 -4.92 4.44
C LEU A 132 -8.35 -3.87 5.49
N LYS A 133 -7.56 -4.25 6.48
CA LYS A 133 -6.90 -3.32 7.38
C LYS A 133 -5.51 -3.02 6.82
N LEU A 134 -5.23 -1.74 6.59
CA LEU A 134 -4.01 -1.28 5.96
C LEU A 134 -3.25 -0.33 6.90
N LEU A 135 -1.93 -0.38 6.86
CA LEU A 135 -1.08 0.74 7.28
C LEU A 135 -0.84 1.61 6.04
N LEU A 136 -1.49 2.76 6.00
CA LEU A 136 -1.34 3.73 4.93
C LEU A 136 -0.26 4.73 5.33
N LEU A 137 0.65 5.00 4.40
CA LEU A 137 1.81 5.88 4.57
C LEU A 137 1.74 7.00 3.54
N ALA A 138 2.00 8.23 3.98
CA ALA A 138 2.14 9.40 3.11
C ALA A 138 3.49 10.06 3.36
N ALA A 139 4.35 10.07 2.36
CA ALA A 139 5.66 10.70 2.39
C ALA A 139 5.68 11.93 1.47
N PRO A 140 6.27 13.07 1.87
CA PRO A 140 6.43 14.22 0.98
C PRO A 140 7.19 13.84 -0.29
N ASP A 141 6.71 14.28 -1.45
CA ASP A 141 7.37 14.03 -2.74
C ASP A 141 8.80 14.56 -2.74
N SER A 142 9.05 15.69 -2.05
CA SER A 142 10.37 16.26 -1.87
C SER A 142 11.34 15.32 -1.14
N LEU A 143 10.85 14.56 -0.15
CA LEU A 143 11.65 13.55 0.55
C LEU A 143 12.02 12.40 -0.39
N ILE A 144 11.07 11.88 -1.13
CA ILE A 144 11.29 10.79 -2.07
C ILE A 144 12.25 11.24 -3.19
N GLN A 145 12.04 12.44 -3.76
CA GLN A 145 12.93 13.03 -4.77
C GLN A 145 14.36 13.23 -4.26
N ASN A 146 14.53 13.53 -2.97
CA ASN A 146 15.84 13.70 -2.34
C ASN A 146 16.70 12.44 -2.49
N TYR A 147 16.12 11.25 -2.25
CA TYR A 147 16.81 9.96 -2.39
C TYR A 147 17.04 9.55 -3.84
N TYR A 148 16.12 9.86 -4.76
CA TYR A 148 16.39 9.66 -6.19
C TYR A 148 17.56 10.51 -6.66
N SER A 149 17.63 11.79 -6.24
CA SER A 149 18.76 12.66 -6.56
C SER A 149 20.09 12.17 -5.97
N LEU A 150 20.06 11.61 -4.75
CA LEU A 150 21.23 11.00 -4.14
C LEU A 150 21.71 9.79 -4.95
N ALA A 151 20.80 8.91 -5.36
CA ALA A 151 21.12 7.74 -6.17
C ALA A 151 21.73 8.11 -7.53
N ASP A 152 21.20 9.15 -8.16
CA ASP A 152 21.76 9.68 -9.42
C ASP A 152 23.21 10.15 -9.23
N LEU A 153 23.51 10.89 -8.14
CA LEU A 153 24.87 11.30 -7.78
C LEU A 153 25.78 10.11 -7.46
N MET A 154 25.25 9.06 -6.86
CA MET A 154 25.99 7.80 -6.61
C MET A 154 26.24 7.01 -7.89
N GLY A 155 25.51 7.25 -8.97
CA GLY A 155 25.54 6.46 -10.21
C GLY A 155 24.92 5.08 -10.07
N VAL A 156 23.87 4.96 -9.24
CA VAL A 156 23.09 3.75 -9.00
C VAL A 156 21.61 3.99 -9.31
N ARG A 157 20.87 2.91 -9.50
CA ARG A 157 19.43 2.98 -9.80
C ARG A 157 18.62 2.63 -8.54
N VAL A 158 17.65 3.46 -8.21
CA VAL A 158 16.70 3.15 -7.15
C VAL A 158 15.79 2.01 -7.59
N GLU A 159 15.84 0.91 -6.86
CA GLU A 159 14.95 -0.24 -7.02
C GLU A 159 13.68 -0.06 -6.22
N SER A 160 13.82 0.42 -4.99
CA SER A 160 12.70 0.74 -4.11
C SER A 160 13.13 1.76 -3.03
N ILE A 161 12.16 2.49 -2.51
CA ILE A 161 12.30 3.27 -1.27
C ILE A 161 11.28 2.71 -0.29
N ASP A 162 11.76 2.27 0.86
CA ASP A 162 10.94 1.67 1.91
C ASP A 162 10.86 2.57 3.14
N TYR A 163 9.79 2.41 3.91
CA TYR A 163 9.65 3.02 5.21
C TYR A 163 10.41 2.19 6.25
N TYR A 164 11.25 2.84 7.05
CA TYR A 164 12.03 2.23 8.13
C TYR A 164 11.21 1.29 9.03
N GLY A 165 9.98 1.70 9.39
CA GLY A 165 9.08 0.90 10.18
C GLY A 165 8.62 -0.38 9.49
N ASN A 166 8.36 -0.34 8.19
CA ASN A 166 8.03 -1.53 7.42
C ASN A 166 9.23 -2.48 7.35
N GLY A 167 10.40 -1.99 6.94
CA GLY A 167 11.61 -2.80 6.86
C GLY A 167 11.91 -3.50 8.18
N SER A 168 11.83 -2.78 9.29
CA SER A 168 12.02 -3.39 10.61
C SER A 168 11.01 -4.50 10.89
N MET A 169 9.74 -4.30 10.56
CA MET A 169 8.69 -5.31 10.77
C MET A 169 8.88 -6.56 9.92
N GLN A 170 9.35 -6.44 8.68
CA GLN A 170 9.63 -7.59 7.82
C GLN A 170 10.63 -8.59 8.44
N VAL A 171 11.52 -8.11 9.28
CA VAL A 171 12.46 -8.94 10.04
C VAL A 171 11.87 -9.39 11.35
N LEU A 172 11.36 -8.45 12.16
CA LEU A 172 10.93 -8.67 13.53
C LEU A 172 9.78 -9.66 13.67
N GLN A 173 8.79 -9.57 12.76
CA GLN A 173 7.63 -10.47 12.78
C GLN A 173 8.00 -11.97 12.72
N LYS A 174 9.20 -12.31 12.23
CA LYS A 174 9.67 -13.70 12.17
C LYS A 174 10.34 -14.18 13.46
N HIS A 175 10.64 -13.26 14.38
CA HIS A 175 11.32 -13.54 15.65
C HIS A 175 10.38 -13.49 16.85
N ILE A 176 9.18 -12.94 16.66
CA ILE A 176 8.18 -12.76 17.69
C ILE A 176 7.30 -14.02 17.74
N GLY A 177 7.10 -14.57 18.95
CA GLY A 177 6.33 -15.80 19.16
C GLY A 177 4.83 -15.63 18.98
N SER A 178 4.08 -16.69 19.30
CA SER A 178 2.60 -16.68 19.30
C SER A 178 2.05 -15.73 20.37
N GLY A 179 0.82 -15.24 20.14
CA GLY A 179 0.13 -14.31 21.03
C GLY A 179 0.40 -12.84 20.68
N TYR A 180 0.02 -11.96 21.61
CA TYR A 180 0.23 -10.51 21.45
C TYR A 180 1.56 -10.10 22.07
N SER A 181 2.35 -9.32 21.36
CA SER A 181 3.64 -8.80 21.83
C SER A 181 3.82 -7.35 21.43
N VAL A 182 4.55 -6.60 22.24
CA VAL A 182 4.98 -5.24 21.93
C VAL A 182 6.42 -5.29 21.47
N CYS A 183 6.72 -4.64 20.36
CA CYS A 183 8.08 -4.42 19.90
C CYS A 183 8.43 -2.94 20.04
N VAL A 184 9.46 -2.62 20.81
CA VAL A 184 9.98 -1.28 21.05
C VAL A 184 11.34 -1.17 20.37
N GLN A 185 11.37 -0.48 19.25
CA GLN A 185 12.61 -0.22 18.51
C GLN A 185 13.09 1.20 18.82
N ILE A 186 14.13 1.31 19.61
CA ILE A 186 14.71 2.59 20.03
C ILE A 186 15.80 2.98 19.02
N GLY A 187 15.53 4.02 18.25
CA GLY A 187 16.49 4.65 17.34
C GLY A 187 17.18 5.85 17.99
N SER A 188 17.94 6.59 17.20
CA SER A 188 18.62 7.81 17.67
C SER A 188 17.64 8.94 17.97
N LEU A 189 16.74 9.27 17.03
CA LEU A 189 15.82 10.41 17.12
C LEU A 189 14.41 10.01 17.58
N ASN A 190 14.01 8.78 17.33
CA ASN A 190 12.65 8.32 17.60
C ASN A 190 12.63 6.88 18.10
N THR A 191 11.54 6.53 18.74
CA THR A 191 11.25 5.17 19.16
C THR A 191 9.98 4.71 18.46
N MET A 192 10.04 3.56 17.83
CA MET A 192 8.90 2.95 17.18
C MET A 192 8.33 1.85 18.08
N VAL A 193 7.04 1.94 18.37
CA VAL A 193 6.29 0.94 19.13
C VAL A 193 5.32 0.25 18.20
N SER A 194 5.47 -1.06 18.09
CA SER A 194 4.58 -1.89 17.27
C SER A 194 3.95 -2.97 18.12
N VAL A 195 2.66 -3.19 17.96
CA VAL A 195 1.97 -4.35 18.55
C VAL A 195 1.77 -5.39 17.46
N LEU A 196 2.16 -6.62 17.78
CA LEU A 196 2.05 -7.76 16.88
C LEU A 196 1.15 -8.83 17.49
N LYS A 197 0.39 -9.52 16.64
CA LYS A 197 -0.36 -10.72 16.94
C LYS A 197 0.11 -11.82 16.00
N GLU A 198 0.61 -12.93 16.54
CA GLU A 198 0.99 -14.09 15.73
C GLU A 198 1.85 -13.69 14.49
N ASN A 199 2.84 -12.86 14.69
CA ASN A 199 3.73 -12.33 13.65
C ASN A 199 3.09 -11.32 12.66
N GLN A 200 1.85 -10.88 12.89
CA GLN A 200 1.22 -9.83 12.09
C GLN A 200 1.22 -8.52 12.88
N GLN A 201 1.60 -7.44 12.23
CA GLN A 201 1.51 -6.11 12.82
C GLN A 201 0.05 -5.68 12.91
N ILE A 202 -0.38 -5.28 14.11
CA ILE A 202 -1.74 -4.78 14.34
C ILE A 202 -1.74 -3.27 14.46
N MET A 203 -0.72 -2.72 15.13
CA MET A 203 -0.61 -1.30 15.41
C MET A 203 0.85 -0.86 15.35
N GLN A 204 1.09 0.37 14.91
CA GLN A 204 2.40 1.01 14.96
C GLN A 204 2.25 2.48 15.34
N ARG A 205 3.15 2.95 16.21
CA ARG A 205 3.24 4.36 16.62
C ARG A 205 4.69 4.77 16.71
N THR A 206 4.98 5.98 16.28
CA THR A 206 6.30 6.59 16.41
C THR A 206 6.27 7.61 17.55
N ILE A 207 7.21 7.49 18.46
CA ILE A 207 7.45 8.40 19.57
C ILE A 207 8.62 9.30 19.17
N PRO A 208 8.52 10.64 19.25
CA PRO A 208 9.58 11.55 18.80
C PRO A 208 10.71 11.71 19.85
N TYR A 209 11.09 10.60 20.49
CA TYR A 209 12.19 10.51 21.45
C TYR A 209 13.00 9.26 21.16
N GLY A 210 14.32 9.36 21.21
CA GLY A 210 15.25 8.26 21.00
C GLY A 210 16.47 8.39 21.90
N THR A 211 17.55 7.68 21.57
CA THR A 211 18.78 7.69 22.39
C THR A 211 19.44 9.05 22.44
N ASN A 212 19.25 9.94 21.46
CA ASN A 212 19.81 11.29 21.48
C ASN A 212 19.35 12.09 22.69
N THR A 213 18.09 11.96 23.10
CA THR A 213 17.58 12.63 24.32
C THR A 213 18.34 12.17 25.57
N ILE A 214 18.70 10.88 25.62
CA ILE A 214 19.49 10.33 26.73
C ILE A 214 20.93 10.85 26.66
N ILE A 215 21.53 10.82 25.47
CA ILE A 215 22.90 11.29 25.22
C ILE A 215 23.04 12.79 25.54
N GLU A 216 22.11 13.62 25.07
CA GLU A 216 22.08 15.05 25.39
C GLU A 216 22.01 15.31 26.91
N THR A 217 21.19 14.53 27.62
CA THR A 217 21.12 14.59 29.09
C THR A 217 22.45 14.22 29.72
N MET A 218 23.15 13.21 29.21
CA MET A 218 24.44 12.78 29.71
C MET A 218 25.53 13.84 29.48
N LEU A 219 25.57 14.41 28.27
CA LEU A 219 26.51 15.46 27.92
C LEU A 219 26.30 16.75 28.75
N ALA A 220 25.04 17.03 29.05
CA ALA A 220 24.70 18.18 29.89
C ALA A 220 25.04 18.00 31.38
N HIS A 221 25.28 16.75 31.85
CA HIS A 221 25.49 16.46 33.27
C HIS A 221 26.98 16.34 33.61
N PRO A 222 27.56 17.34 34.34
CA PRO A 222 29.00 17.40 34.58
C PRO A 222 29.59 16.18 35.30
N ALA A 223 28.81 15.51 36.14
CA ALA A 223 29.28 14.35 36.90
C ALA A 223 29.47 13.07 36.07
N LEU A 224 29.02 13.05 34.81
CA LEU A 224 29.23 11.93 33.89
C LEU A 224 30.50 12.07 33.05
N GLU A 225 31.07 13.26 33.02
CA GLU A 225 32.35 13.57 32.34
C GLU A 225 32.42 13.10 30.87
N CYS A 226 31.25 12.96 30.20
CA CYS A 226 31.18 12.60 28.79
C CYS A 226 31.72 13.76 27.94
N ARG A 227 32.70 13.49 27.07
CA ARG A 227 33.31 14.48 26.17
C ARG A 227 32.49 14.70 24.91
N ASP A 228 31.91 13.64 24.43
CA ASP A 228 31.14 13.60 23.18
C ASP A 228 30.07 12.52 23.21
N GLU A 229 29.28 12.43 22.14
CA GLU A 229 28.21 11.45 22.00
C GLU A 229 28.72 10.00 22.02
N THR A 230 29.96 9.77 21.55
CA THR A 230 30.57 8.44 21.52
C THR A 230 30.89 7.96 22.93
N ASP A 231 31.48 8.84 23.75
CA ASP A 231 31.74 8.55 25.16
C ASP A 231 30.45 8.27 25.92
N ALA A 232 29.41 9.07 25.71
CA ALA A 232 28.11 8.88 26.34
C ALA A 232 27.46 7.54 25.95
N MET A 233 27.51 7.18 24.67
CA MET A 233 26.98 5.89 24.19
C MET A 233 27.79 4.71 24.74
N GLU A 234 29.12 4.83 24.80
CA GLU A 234 29.97 3.79 25.38
C GLU A 234 29.66 3.57 26.87
N MET A 235 29.43 4.64 27.63
CA MET A 235 29.01 4.58 29.02
C MET A 235 27.65 3.92 29.19
N LEU A 236 26.64 4.27 28.36
CA LEU A 236 25.32 3.62 28.33
C LEU A 236 25.40 2.11 28.09
N CYS A 237 26.35 1.68 27.26
CA CYS A 237 26.52 0.26 26.92
C CYS A 237 27.27 -0.53 28.01
N ARG A 238 28.24 0.09 28.68
CA ARG A 238 29.14 -0.60 29.60
C ARG A 238 28.75 -0.47 31.06
N GLU A 239 28.22 0.69 31.42
CA GLU A 239 27.95 1.00 32.82
C GLU A 239 26.46 0.94 33.16
N ASN A 240 26.15 0.66 34.42
CA ASN A 240 24.78 0.64 34.91
C ASN A 240 24.35 2.04 35.36
N VAL A 241 24.10 2.94 34.39
CA VAL A 241 23.69 4.34 34.61
C VAL A 241 22.17 4.52 34.69
N VAL A 242 21.39 3.45 34.49
CA VAL A 242 19.93 3.46 34.58
C VAL A 242 19.49 2.73 35.83
N TYR A 243 18.57 3.28 36.61
CA TYR A 243 17.95 2.60 37.74
C TYR A 243 16.96 1.53 37.26
N SER A 244 16.70 0.53 38.12
CA SER A 244 15.77 -0.56 37.79
C SER A 244 14.30 -0.14 37.83
N THR A 245 13.97 0.97 38.49
CA THR A 245 12.61 1.56 38.55
C THR A 245 12.67 3.08 38.42
N LEU A 246 11.55 3.70 38.07
CA LEU A 246 11.41 5.17 38.04
C LEU A 246 11.42 5.80 39.45
N ASP A 247 11.23 5.00 40.48
CA ASP A 247 11.41 5.40 41.89
C ASP A 247 12.88 5.36 42.32
N TYR A 248 13.81 5.10 41.39
CA TYR A 248 15.25 5.03 41.57
C TYR A 248 15.72 3.89 42.48
N GLU A 249 15.06 2.77 42.41
CA GLU A 249 15.49 1.54 43.06
C GLU A 249 16.41 0.75 42.14
N ASP A 250 17.42 0.12 42.73
CA ASP A 250 18.30 -0.81 42.04
C ASP A 250 17.86 -2.26 42.24
N GLU A 251 18.18 -3.09 41.26
CA GLU A 251 18.01 -4.53 41.39
C GLU A 251 18.89 -5.06 42.52
N THR A 252 18.29 -5.74 43.47
CA THR A 252 19.03 -6.46 44.49
C THR A 252 19.57 -7.76 43.88
N VAL A 253 20.82 -7.73 43.43
CA VAL A 253 21.51 -8.95 42.99
C VAL A 253 21.72 -9.82 44.20
N ARG A 254 20.91 -10.89 44.35
CA ARG A 254 20.98 -11.89 45.41
C ARG A 254 20.97 -11.34 46.86
N GLY A 255 20.15 -10.33 47.13
CA GLY A 255 19.99 -9.80 48.48
C GLY A 255 21.10 -8.84 48.94
N THR A 256 22.06 -8.52 48.09
CA THR A 256 23.11 -7.55 48.39
C THR A 256 22.82 -6.26 47.67
N ARG A 257 22.40 -5.21 48.38
CA ARG A 257 22.35 -3.84 47.82
C ARG A 257 23.78 -3.46 47.46
N ILE A 258 23.97 -3.00 46.20
CA ILE A 258 25.23 -2.35 45.79
C ILE A 258 25.44 -1.19 46.75
N SER A 259 26.54 -1.18 47.52
CA SER A 259 26.76 -0.15 48.50
C SER A 259 27.02 1.19 47.85
N GLU A 260 26.60 2.28 48.51
CA GLU A 260 26.84 3.67 48.07
C GLU A 260 28.33 3.94 47.81
N ASP A 261 29.24 3.23 48.50
CA ASP A 261 30.68 3.30 48.31
C ASP A 261 31.19 2.60 47.04
N GLN A 262 30.46 1.68 46.46
CA GLN A 262 30.77 1.13 45.13
C GLN A 262 30.41 2.09 44.01
N TRP A 263 29.35 2.86 44.18
CA TRP A 263 28.98 3.94 43.27
C TRP A 263 29.95 5.14 43.31
N LYS A 264 30.37 5.53 44.51
CA LYS A 264 31.39 6.59 44.67
C LYS A 264 32.72 6.21 44.04
N ARG A 265 33.07 4.95 43.94
CA ARG A 265 34.27 4.44 43.27
C ARG A 265 34.16 4.44 41.74
N SER A 266 32.95 4.37 41.20
CA SER A 266 32.71 4.48 39.74
C SER A 266 32.68 5.94 39.26
N GLY A 267 32.78 6.93 40.14
CA GLY A 267 32.73 8.36 39.76
C GLY A 267 31.34 8.91 39.41
N GLN A 268 30.32 8.07 39.48
CA GLN A 268 28.98 8.46 39.09
C GLN A 268 28.17 8.99 40.27
N SER A 269 27.64 10.22 40.12
CA SER A 269 26.74 10.75 41.14
C SER A 269 25.35 10.12 41.07
N ARG A 270 24.67 9.98 42.20
CA ARG A 270 23.30 9.54 42.29
C ARG A 270 22.36 10.41 41.45
N GLU A 271 22.64 11.70 41.38
CA GLU A 271 21.90 12.70 40.60
C GLU A 271 22.08 12.49 39.09
N ALA A 272 23.27 12.15 38.64
CA ALA A 272 23.54 11.83 37.24
C ALA A 272 22.75 10.61 36.78
N ARG A 273 22.75 9.53 37.57
CA ARG A 273 21.94 8.34 37.28
C ARG A 273 20.45 8.64 37.26
N LYS A 274 19.96 9.51 38.17
CA LYS A 274 18.59 9.97 38.16
C LYS A 274 18.26 10.66 36.84
N ALA A 275 19.06 11.63 36.44
CA ALA A 275 18.86 12.36 35.19
C ALA A 275 18.83 11.45 33.97
N VAL A 276 19.73 10.45 33.89
CA VAL A 276 19.73 9.46 32.82
C VAL A 276 18.46 8.59 32.87
N THR A 277 18.07 8.13 34.08
CA THR A 277 16.86 7.33 34.26
C THR A 277 15.60 8.11 33.87
N ASP A 278 15.53 9.41 34.20
CA ASP A 278 14.42 10.28 33.81
C ASP A 278 14.33 10.45 32.30
N ALA A 279 15.47 10.60 31.62
CA ALA A 279 15.51 10.67 30.16
C ALA A 279 15.02 9.36 29.50
N VAL A 280 15.44 8.21 30.03
CA VAL A 280 14.92 6.89 29.61
C VAL A 280 13.45 6.77 29.98
N GLY A 281 13.06 7.25 31.15
CA GLY A 281 11.67 7.26 31.65
C GLY A 281 10.73 8.02 30.72
N GLY A 282 11.19 9.10 30.10
CA GLY A 282 10.43 9.84 29.09
C GLY A 282 10.02 8.97 27.89
N ILE A 283 10.95 8.13 27.43
CA ILE A 283 10.68 7.13 26.38
C ILE A 283 9.71 6.07 26.91
N LEU A 284 10.00 5.48 28.06
CA LEU A 284 9.19 4.41 28.67
C LEU A 284 7.74 4.85 28.91
N LEU A 285 7.52 6.02 29.53
CA LEU A 285 6.17 6.56 29.77
C LEU A 285 5.41 6.81 28.46
N SER A 286 6.11 7.13 27.40
CA SER A 286 5.50 7.26 26.08
C SER A 286 5.13 5.90 25.49
N VAL A 287 5.95 4.86 25.70
CA VAL A 287 5.63 3.48 25.36
C VAL A 287 4.43 2.98 26.15
N ILE A 288 4.37 3.22 27.46
CA ILE A 288 3.23 2.86 28.32
C ILE A 288 1.94 3.47 27.76
N ARG A 289 1.92 4.77 27.42
CA ARG A 289 0.75 5.42 26.81
C ARG A 289 0.28 4.75 25.52
N VAL A 290 1.20 4.27 24.68
CA VAL A 290 0.85 3.53 23.45
C VAL A 290 0.25 2.17 23.78
N VAL A 291 0.79 1.49 24.78
CA VAL A 291 0.30 0.18 25.26
C VAL A 291 -1.08 0.34 25.90
N ASP A 292 -1.30 1.36 26.72
CA ASP A 292 -2.59 1.66 27.35
C ASP A 292 -3.65 1.99 26.30
N TYR A 293 -3.28 2.78 25.26
CA TYR A 293 -4.16 3.04 24.15
C TYR A 293 -4.53 1.74 23.42
N PHE A 294 -3.57 0.83 23.21
CA PHE A 294 -3.85 -0.47 22.62
C PHE A 294 -4.81 -1.27 23.52
N GLY A 295 -4.54 -1.39 24.82
CA GLY A 295 -5.38 -2.11 25.78
C GLY A 295 -6.81 -1.56 25.84
N SER A 296 -6.99 -0.24 25.77
CA SER A 296 -8.33 0.38 25.75
C SER A 296 -9.11 0.04 24.46
N ARG A 297 -8.41 -0.12 23.33
CA ARG A 297 -9.04 -0.44 22.04
C ARG A 297 -9.28 -1.95 21.84
N TYR A 298 -8.47 -2.77 22.48
CA TYR A 298 -8.50 -4.24 22.38
C TYR A 298 -8.51 -4.89 23.78
N PRO A 299 -9.58 -4.73 24.55
CA PRO A 299 -9.63 -5.12 25.97
C PRO A 299 -9.44 -6.64 26.21
N ASP A 300 -9.78 -7.46 25.22
CA ASP A 300 -9.65 -8.93 25.31
C ASP A 300 -8.24 -9.43 24.95
N CYS A 301 -7.31 -8.53 24.62
CA CYS A 301 -5.96 -8.88 24.19
C CYS A 301 -4.97 -8.77 25.35
N GLN A 302 -4.38 -9.90 25.75
CA GLN A 302 -3.32 -9.94 26.74
C GLN A 302 -1.96 -9.88 26.06
N LEU A 303 -1.14 -8.90 26.43
CA LEU A 303 0.25 -8.78 26.00
C LEU A 303 1.11 -9.78 26.74
N GLY A 304 1.92 -10.56 26.01
CA GLY A 304 2.78 -11.58 26.59
C GLY A 304 4.21 -11.11 26.86
N TYR A 305 4.77 -10.33 25.92
CA TYR A 305 6.19 -9.94 25.97
C TYR A 305 6.41 -8.55 25.37
N ILE A 306 7.48 -7.91 25.86
CA ILE A 306 8.07 -6.74 25.22
C ILE A 306 9.37 -7.17 24.55
N TYR A 307 9.52 -6.88 23.26
CA TYR A 307 10.77 -7.06 22.54
C TYR A 307 11.44 -5.72 22.36
N ILE A 308 12.67 -5.57 22.88
CA ILE A 308 13.50 -4.37 22.68
C ILE A 308 14.48 -4.65 21.56
N THR A 309 14.64 -3.68 20.65
CA THR A 309 15.52 -3.75 19.49
C THR A 309 16.10 -2.36 19.17
N GLY A 310 16.98 -2.28 18.19
CA GLY A 310 17.71 -1.07 17.85
C GLY A 310 18.75 -0.73 18.93
N MET A 311 19.04 0.55 19.11
CA MET A 311 20.02 1.02 20.09
C MET A 311 19.65 0.67 21.55
N GLY A 312 18.36 0.49 21.83
CA GLY A 312 17.86 0.11 23.14
C GLY A 312 18.41 -1.22 23.67
N VAL A 313 18.76 -2.16 22.78
CA VAL A 313 19.37 -3.43 23.17
C VAL A 313 20.70 -3.23 23.89
N LYS A 314 21.45 -2.21 23.51
CA LYS A 314 22.80 -1.88 24.04
C LYS A 314 22.75 -1.18 25.39
N ILE A 315 21.65 -0.49 25.70
CA ILE A 315 21.54 0.26 26.96
C ILE A 315 21.44 -0.71 28.13
N ARG A 316 22.41 -0.64 29.01
CA ARG A 316 22.47 -1.50 30.18
C ARG A 316 21.41 -1.14 31.22
N GLY A 317 20.63 -2.11 31.68
CA GLY A 317 19.55 -1.92 32.66
C GLY A 317 18.21 -1.46 32.08
N LEU A 318 18.15 -1.13 30.78
CA LEU A 318 16.91 -0.72 30.13
C LEU A 318 15.83 -1.81 30.18
N ASP A 319 16.20 -3.05 29.90
CA ASP A 319 15.33 -4.22 29.97
C ASP A 319 14.69 -4.37 31.33
N THR A 320 15.50 -4.29 32.39
CA THR A 320 15.02 -4.41 33.79
C THR A 320 14.06 -3.27 34.14
N LEU A 321 14.36 -2.04 33.74
CA LEU A 321 13.47 -0.90 33.97
C LEU A 321 12.12 -1.10 33.24
N PHE A 322 12.13 -1.48 31.97
CA PHE A 322 10.91 -1.73 31.22
C PHE A 322 10.10 -2.89 31.80
N GLU A 323 10.76 -3.98 32.21
CA GLU A 323 10.12 -5.15 32.81
C GLU A 323 9.38 -4.80 34.09
N ARG A 324 10.01 -4.01 34.95
CA ARG A 324 9.43 -3.64 36.24
C ARG A 324 8.30 -2.61 36.13
N GLU A 325 8.49 -1.60 35.30
CA GLU A 325 7.50 -0.53 35.16
C GLU A 325 6.26 -0.94 34.35
N MET A 326 6.40 -1.92 33.46
CA MET A 326 5.30 -2.39 32.60
C MET A 326 4.69 -3.71 33.06
N ASP A 327 5.27 -4.36 34.07
CA ASP A 327 4.86 -5.69 34.55
C ASP A 327 4.72 -6.73 33.42
N LEU A 328 5.63 -6.66 32.45
CA LEU A 328 5.68 -7.54 31.29
C LEU A 328 7.13 -8.01 31.07
N PRO A 329 7.34 -9.33 30.83
CA PRO A 329 8.68 -9.84 30.59
C PRO A 329 9.31 -9.24 29.33
N VAL A 330 10.55 -8.78 29.47
CA VAL A 330 11.31 -8.12 28.40
C VAL A 330 12.30 -9.09 27.76
N ARG A 331 12.36 -9.05 26.43
CA ARG A 331 13.33 -9.81 25.62
C ARG A 331 14.12 -8.87 24.73
N LYS A 332 15.43 -8.97 24.78
CA LYS A 332 16.31 -8.28 23.83
C LYS A 332 16.49 -9.14 22.59
N LEU A 333 16.30 -8.53 21.42
CA LEU A 333 16.58 -9.22 20.17
C LEU A 333 18.06 -9.03 19.82
N GLU A 334 18.88 -10.04 20.09
CA GLU A 334 20.34 -9.99 19.90
C GLU A 334 20.79 -10.68 18.60
N LYS A 335 19.99 -11.56 18.03
CA LYS A 335 20.35 -12.35 16.85
C LYS A 335 19.18 -12.50 15.88
N LEU A 336 19.49 -12.50 14.59
CA LEU A 336 18.53 -12.72 13.51
C LEU A 336 18.62 -14.18 13.03
N THR A 337 17.68 -15.03 13.44
CA THR A 337 17.71 -16.48 13.18
C THR A 337 17.20 -16.88 11.80
N ASN A 338 16.33 -16.05 11.19
CA ASN A 338 15.68 -16.35 9.90
C ASN A 338 16.38 -15.70 8.70
N ILE A 339 17.56 -15.13 8.93
CA ILE A 339 18.38 -14.48 7.91
C ILE A 339 19.70 -15.22 7.84
N THR A 340 20.13 -15.55 6.63
CA THR A 340 21.41 -16.22 6.43
C THR A 340 22.47 -15.18 6.09
N PHE A 341 23.63 -15.34 6.69
CA PHE A 341 24.79 -14.47 6.48
C PHE A 341 25.94 -15.23 5.86
N SER A 342 26.71 -14.60 5.00
CA SER A 342 27.95 -15.16 4.45
C SER A 342 28.93 -15.49 5.58
N ARG A 343 29.64 -16.64 5.49
CA ARG A 343 30.45 -17.19 6.58
C ARG A 343 31.51 -16.24 7.13
N GLY A 344 32.17 -15.46 6.28
CA GLY A 344 33.16 -14.46 6.71
C GLY A 344 32.54 -13.34 7.53
N PHE A 345 31.35 -12.97 7.16
CA PHE A 345 30.59 -11.87 7.72
C PHE A 345 29.94 -12.24 9.06
N ALA A 346 29.34 -13.43 9.17
CA ALA A 346 28.72 -13.90 10.40
C ALA A 346 29.69 -13.99 11.61
N ARG A 347 31.00 -14.03 11.35
CA ARG A 347 32.05 -14.07 12.40
C ARG A 347 32.52 -12.68 12.83
N SER A 348 32.43 -11.68 11.95
CA SER A 348 32.90 -10.30 12.20
C SER A 348 31.81 -9.39 12.78
N MET A 349 30.55 -9.75 12.57
CA MET A 349 29.40 -8.95 12.97
C MET A 349 29.04 -9.18 14.44
N GLN A 350 29.36 -8.22 15.28
CA GLN A 350 28.99 -8.27 16.70
C GLN A 350 27.49 -8.03 16.93
N ASP A 351 26.83 -7.26 16.04
CA ASP A 351 25.42 -6.90 16.22
C ASP A 351 24.64 -6.91 14.89
N GLN A 352 24.03 -8.07 14.60
CA GLN A 352 23.20 -8.25 13.39
C GLN A 352 21.93 -7.39 13.44
N THR A 353 21.47 -7.04 14.63
CA THR A 353 20.20 -6.35 14.85
C THR A 353 20.27 -4.86 14.49
N GLU A 354 21.46 -4.32 14.36
CA GLU A 354 21.63 -2.93 13.88
C GLU A 354 21.16 -2.74 12.44
N TYR A 355 21.17 -3.80 11.63
CA TYR A 355 20.84 -3.75 10.21
C TYR A 355 19.40 -4.14 9.90
N ILE A 356 18.55 -4.30 10.92
CA ILE A 356 17.16 -4.81 10.77
C ILE A 356 16.39 -4.05 9.68
N ALA A 357 16.43 -2.72 9.71
CA ALA A 357 15.67 -1.91 8.76
C ALA A 357 16.24 -2.00 7.34
N ALA A 358 17.56 -1.96 7.19
CA ALA A 358 18.21 -2.13 5.89
C ALA A 358 17.98 -3.54 5.31
N ILE A 359 18.02 -4.59 6.14
CA ILE A 359 17.72 -5.96 5.74
C ILE A 359 16.25 -6.09 5.31
N GLY A 360 15.35 -5.60 6.14
CA GLY A 360 13.92 -5.77 5.92
C GLY A 360 13.39 -4.97 4.73
N ALA A 361 13.96 -3.81 4.46
CA ALA A 361 13.61 -3.00 3.29
C ALA A 361 13.82 -3.74 1.95
N ALA A 362 14.67 -4.76 1.91
CA ALA A 362 14.85 -5.59 0.72
C ALA A 362 13.90 -6.80 0.66
N ILE A 363 13.18 -7.14 1.75
CA ILE A 363 12.29 -8.31 1.82
C ILE A 363 10.96 -8.04 1.13
N GLU A 364 10.23 -7.03 1.60
CA GLU A 364 8.92 -6.62 1.07
C GLU A 364 8.72 -5.11 1.28
N PRO A 365 9.38 -4.29 0.45
CA PRO A 365 9.30 -2.84 0.57
C PRO A 365 7.91 -2.32 0.23
N VAL A 366 7.45 -1.27 0.92
CA VAL A 366 6.19 -0.57 0.58
C VAL A 366 6.26 0.15 -0.77
N GLY A 367 7.45 0.46 -1.25
CA GLY A 367 7.71 0.95 -2.60
C GLY A 367 7.25 2.37 -2.86
N PHE A 368 7.70 3.34 -2.07
CA PHE A 368 7.48 4.75 -2.41
C PHE A 368 8.06 5.07 -3.80
N SER A 369 7.21 5.56 -4.69
CA SER A 369 7.62 5.94 -6.04
C SER A 369 6.84 7.15 -6.49
N LEU A 370 7.56 8.17 -6.96
CA LEU A 370 6.94 9.40 -7.49
C LEU A 370 5.94 9.08 -8.60
N LYS A 371 4.82 9.80 -8.62
CA LYS A 371 3.74 9.64 -9.62
C LYS A 371 4.27 9.67 -11.05
N GLU A 372 5.23 10.56 -11.33
CA GLU A 372 5.87 10.68 -12.65
C GLU A 372 6.70 9.45 -13.04
N LEU A 373 7.40 8.84 -12.08
CA LEU A 373 8.21 7.64 -12.30
C LEU A 373 7.32 6.40 -12.44
N LYS A 374 6.25 6.26 -11.65
CA LYS A 374 5.23 5.23 -11.85
C LYS A 374 4.63 5.30 -13.26
N ASN A 375 4.31 6.51 -13.75
CA ASN A 375 3.79 6.71 -15.09
C ASN A 375 4.83 6.35 -16.19
N LYS A 376 6.11 6.69 -15.99
CA LYS A 376 7.19 6.31 -16.92
C LYS A 376 7.45 4.81 -16.90
N GLN A 377 7.45 4.18 -15.75
CA GLN A 377 7.62 2.72 -15.61
C GLN A 377 6.42 1.95 -16.16
N GLY A 378 5.20 2.41 -15.91
CA GLY A 378 3.97 1.86 -16.50
C GLY A 378 3.98 1.97 -18.04
N ARG A 379 4.42 3.11 -18.59
CA ARG A 379 4.60 3.28 -20.04
C ARG A 379 5.74 2.41 -20.58
N ALA A 380 6.86 2.28 -19.87
CA ALA A 380 7.97 1.43 -20.29
C ALA A 380 7.63 -0.06 -20.22
N ALA A 381 6.90 -0.50 -19.21
CA ALA A 381 6.37 -1.87 -19.10
C ALA A 381 5.35 -2.16 -20.20
N SER A 382 4.41 -1.23 -20.44
CA SER A 382 3.45 -1.29 -21.55
C SER A 382 4.17 -1.34 -22.89
N MET A 383 5.20 -0.51 -23.10
CA MET A 383 6.01 -0.52 -24.34
C MET A 383 6.80 -1.81 -24.53
N ARG A 384 7.27 -2.45 -23.44
CA ARG A 384 7.91 -3.78 -23.53
C ARG A 384 6.88 -4.84 -23.91
N THR A 385 5.72 -4.83 -23.28
CA THR A 385 4.62 -5.75 -23.60
C THR A 385 4.15 -5.54 -25.04
N VAL A 386 3.98 -4.28 -25.47
CA VAL A 386 3.64 -3.92 -26.85
C VAL A 386 4.72 -4.41 -27.84
N LYS A 387 6.02 -4.24 -27.52
CA LYS A 387 7.12 -4.75 -28.36
C LYS A 387 7.13 -6.28 -28.45
N ILE A 388 6.84 -6.98 -27.35
CA ILE A 388 6.74 -8.46 -27.34
C ILE A 388 5.53 -8.92 -28.15
N ILE A 389 4.38 -8.28 -27.98
CA ILE A 389 3.16 -8.56 -28.75
C ILE A 389 3.41 -8.26 -30.24
N LEU A 390 4.06 -7.12 -30.54
CA LEU A 390 4.41 -6.74 -31.93
C LEU A 390 5.42 -7.71 -32.53
N ALA A 391 6.46 -8.12 -31.81
CA ALA A 391 7.40 -9.15 -32.27
C ALA A 391 6.69 -10.50 -32.49
N GLY A 392 5.81 -10.90 -31.55
CA GLY A 392 5.00 -12.11 -31.68
C GLY A 392 4.05 -12.03 -32.88
N SER A 393 3.40 -10.89 -33.10
CA SER A 393 2.51 -10.70 -34.27
C SER A 393 3.27 -10.74 -35.60
N VAL A 394 4.49 -10.18 -35.64
CA VAL A 394 5.36 -10.28 -36.83
C VAL A 394 5.75 -11.73 -37.11
N VAL A 395 6.11 -12.50 -36.08
CA VAL A 395 6.44 -13.93 -36.24
C VAL A 395 5.22 -14.71 -36.74
N VAL A 396 4.04 -14.45 -36.18
CA VAL A 396 2.79 -15.08 -36.64
C VAL A 396 2.48 -14.66 -38.08
N ALA A 397 2.64 -13.39 -38.44
CA ALA A 397 2.43 -12.89 -39.80
C ALA A 397 3.41 -13.55 -40.78
N VAL A 398 4.69 -13.66 -40.44
CA VAL A 398 5.70 -14.36 -41.27
C VAL A 398 5.37 -15.85 -41.41
N ALA A 399 4.94 -16.51 -40.33
CA ALA A 399 4.50 -17.90 -40.38
C ALA A 399 3.26 -18.10 -41.27
N LEU A 400 2.29 -17.19 -41.19
CA LEU A 400 1.11 -17.20 -42.07
C LEU A 400 1.45 -16.96 -43.53
N VAL A 401 2.39 -16.04 -43.81
CA VAL A 401 2.91 -15.80 -45.16
C VAL A 401 3.67 -17.01 -45.67
N ALA A 402 4.50 -17.66 -44.84
CA ALA A 402 5.21 -18.87 -45.19
C ALA A 402 4.24 -20.05 -45.47
N VAL A 403 3.22 -20.24 -44.62
CA VAL A 403 2.17 -21.24 -44.86
C VAL A 403 1.37 -20.89 -46.11
N GLY A 404 1.08 -19.61 -46.34
CA GLY A 404 0.46 -19.14 -47.58
C GLY A 404 1.33 -19.42 -48.83
N TRP A 405 2.63 -19.17 -48.73
CA TRP A 405 3.58 -19.45 -49.79
C TRP A 405 3.68 -20.95 -50.08
N PHE A 406 3.80 -21.80 -49.07
CA PHE A 406 3.82 -23.26 -49.24
C PHE A 406 2.52 -23.79 -49.84
N ARG A 407 1.36 -23.24 -49.42
CA ARG A 407 0.05 -23.57 -50.04
C ARG A 407 -0.04 -23.08 -51.49
N LEU A 408 0.51 -21.90 -51.81
CA LEU A 408 0.50 -21.35 -53.16
C LEU A 408 1.39 -22.17 -54.10
N VAL A 409 2.57 -22.62 -53.62
CA VAL A 409 3.48 -23.50 -54.40
C VAL A 409 2.88 -24.89 -54.55
N GLY A 410 2.17 -25.41 -53.52
CA GLY A 410 1.42 -26.68 -53.60
C GLY A 410 0.22 -26.62 -54.53
N ALA A 411 -0.55 -25.52 -54.43
CA ALA A 411 -1.76 -25.33 -55.23
C ALA A 411 -1.50 -25.09 -56.71
N ASN A 412 -0.32 -24.58 -57.10
CA ASN A 412 0.03 -24.40 -58.51
C ASN A 412 0.24 -25.71 -59.27
N LYS A 413 0.60 -26.80 -58.58
CA LYS A 413 0.67 -28.13 -59.20
C LYS A 413 -0.71 -28.82 -59.35
N GLU A 414 -1.64 -28.45 -58.53
CA GLU A 414 -3.01 -29.04 -58.52
C GLU A 414 -3.97 -28.25 -59.43
N ASN A 415 -3.68 -26.99 -59.70
CA ASN A 415 -4.52 -26.08 -60.48
C ASN A 415 -4.63 -26.37 -61.99
N GLU A 416 -3.67 -27.12 -62.56
CA GLU A 416 -3.77 -27.49 -63.98
C GLU A 416 -4.80 -28.61 -64.22
N ASN A 417 -5.02 -29.48 -63.26
CA ASN A 417 -6.02 -30.54 -63.39
C ASN A 417 -7.46 -30.05 -63.07
N LEU A 418 -7.60 -29.01 -62.20
CA LEU A 418 -8.90 -28.47 -61.77
C LEU A 418 -9.50 -27.41 -62.74
N LYS A 419 -8.75 -26.92 -63.73
CA LYS A 419 -9.22 -25.94 -64.70
C LYS A 419 -10.31 -26.51 -65.64
N MET A 420 -10.25 -27.80 -65.93
CA MET A 420 -11.25 -28.43 -66.77
C MET A 420 -12.55 -28.77 -66.04
N GLU A 421 -12.50 -29.06 -64.74
CA GLU A 421 -13.68 -29.37 -63.92
C GLU A 421 -14.45 -28.10 -63.46
N LYS A 422 -13.72 -26.96 -63.39
CA LYS A 422 -14.25 -25.67 -62.98
C LYS A 422 -15.19 -24.99 -63.98
N GLN A 423 -15.13 -25.38 -65.25
CA GLN A 423 -16.04 -24.81 -66.29
C GLN A 423 -17.47 -25.34 -66.19
N SER A 424 -17.69 -26.51 -65.63
CA SER A 424 -19.04 -27.09 -65.47
C SER A 424 -19.74 -26.69 -64.16
N LEU A 425 -18.98 -26.17 -63.16
CA LEU A 425 -19.53 -25.79 -61.84
C LEU A 425 -19.69 -24.31 -61.60
N GLN A 426 -19.42 -23.46 -62.59
CA GLN A 426 -19.46 -21.99 -62.45
C GLN A 426 -20.86 -21.41 -62.14
N SER A 427 -21.92 -22.09 -62.55
CA SER A 427 -23.29 -21.66 -62.24
C SER A 427 -23.73 -21.93 -60.80
N ILE A 428 -23.15 -22.95 -60.14
CA ILE A 428 -23.54 -23.31 -58.76
C ILE A 428 -22.85 -22.40 -57.75
N ASN A 429 -21.62 -21.98 -58.04
CA ASN A 429 -20.85 -21.15 -57.09
C ASN A 429 -21.38 -19.70 -57.00
N GLN A 430 -22.04 -19.22 -58.03
CA GLN A 430 -22.62 -17.84 -58.00
C GLN A 430 -23.82 -17.78 -57.06
N VAL A 431 -24.66 -18.82 -57.04
CA VAL A 431 -25.82 -18.87 -56.14
C VAL A 431 -25.43 -19.04 -54.67
N TYR A 432 -24.32 -19.74 -54.41
CA TYR A 432 -23.84 -19.96 -53.02
C TYR A 432 -23.30 -18.69 -52.35
N THR A 433 -22.53 -17.89 -53.13
CA THR A 433 -21.97 -16.62 -52.60
C THR A 433 -23.03 -15.53 -52.39
N GLU A 434 -24.10 -15.50 -53.18
CA GLU A 434 -25.19 -14.55 -52.97
C GLU A 434 -26.00 -14.88 -51.70
N ASN A 435 -26.15 -16.17 -51.37
CA ASN A 435 -26.89 -16.61 -50.18
C ASN A 435 -26.10 -16.34 -48.88
N GLU A 436 -24.77 -16.54 -48.87
CA GLU A 436 -23.93 -16.32 -47.71
C GLU A 436 -23.81 -14.82 -47.33
N GLN A 437 -23.75 -13.95 -48.36
CA GLN A 437 -23.76 -12.49 -48.15
C GLN A 437 -25.10 -11.95 -47.63
N ALA A 438 -26.21 -12.59 -48.01
CA ALA A 438 -27.54 -12.21 -47.55
C ALA A 438 -27.73 -12.60 -46.07
N THR A 439 -27.25 -13.78 -45.66
CA THR A 439 -27.38 -14.28 -44.28
C THR A 439 -26.55 -13.41 -43.32
N LYS A 440 -25.31 -13.05 -43.70
CA LYS A 440 -24.42 -12.23 -42.85
C LYS A 440 -24.97 -10.80 -42.65
N LYS A 441 -25.57 -10.21 -43.67
CA LYS A 441 -26.22 -8.89 -43.55
C LYS A 441 -27.45 -8.92 -42.66
N PHE A 442 -28.16 -10.03 -42.61
CA PHE A 442 -29.32 -10.22 -41.71
C PHE A 442 -28.92 -10.35 -40.27
N GLU A 443 -27.84 -11.12 -39.98
CA GLU A 443 -27.30 -11.26 -38.62
C GLU A 443 -26.73 -9.97 -38.04
N ASP A 444 -26.00 -9.18 -38.85
CA ASP A 444 -25.46 -7.90 -38.43
C ASP A 444 -26.57 -6.84 -38.15
N ALA A 445 -27.66 -6.88 -38.90
CA ALA A 445 -28.79 -5.98 -38.68
C ALA A 445 -29.61 -6.37 -37.42
N ALA A 446 -29.76 -7.64 -37.16
CA ALA A 446 -30.44 -8.15 -35.96
C ALA A 446 -29.67 -7.85 -34.68
N ALA A 447 -28.33 -8.01 -34.69
CA ALA A 447 -27.46 -7.67 -33.58
C ALA A 447 -27.48 -6.16 -33.23
N LEU A 448 -27.52 -5.30 -34.23
CA LEU A 448 -27.61 -3.86 -34.03
C LEU A 448 -28.96 -3.43 -33.44
N HIS A 449 -30.05 -4.10 -33.84
CA HIS A 449 -31.38 -3.82 -33.30
C HIS A 449 -31.52 -4.18 -31.82
N VAL A 450 -30.93 -5.28 -31.40
CA VAL A 450 -30.95 -5.72 -29.98
C VAL A 450 -30.10 -4.79 -29.12
N ALA A 451 -28.96 -4.32 -29.60
CA ALA A 451 -28.03 -3.46 -28.84
C ALA A 451 -28.54 -2.05 -28.59
N THR A 452 -29.44 -1.53 -29.41
CA THR A 452 -29.90 -0.13 -29.36
C THR A 452 -31.27 0.09 -28.74
N SER A 453 -32.10 -0.94 -28.59
CA SER A 453 -33.52 -0.77 -28.23
C SER A 453 -33.81 -0.68 -26.73
N THR A 454 -33.07 -1.35 -25.86
CA THR A 454 -33.48 -1.55 -24.47
C THR A 454 -33.19 -0.39 -23.49
N LYS A 455 -32.09 0.32 -23.66
CA LYS A 455 -31.74 1.42 -22.73
C LYS A 455 -32.55 2.70 -22.93
N ASN A 456 -32.92 3.01 -24.17
CA ASN A 456 -33.69 4.23 -24.48
C ASN A 456 -35.20 4.10 -24.17
N GLN A 457 -35.77 2.92 -24.24
CA GLN A 457 -37.20 2.72 -24.00
C GLN A 457 -37.61 2.97 -22.55
N ASN A 458 -36.78 2.54 -21.60
CA ASN A 458 -37.08 2.74 -20.17
C ASN A 458 -36.98 4.22 -19.75
N LEU A 459 -36.03 4.97 -20.31
CA LEU A 459 -35.90 6.41 -20.04
C LEU A 459 -37.04 7.20 -20.67
N VAL A 460 -37.47 6.84 -21.86
CA VAL A 460 -38.63 7.46 -22.51
C VAL A 460 -39.93 7.19 -21.71
N ALA A 461 -40.14 5.98 -21.25
CA ALA A 461 -41.27 5.60 -20.41
C ALA A 461 -41.31 6.39 -19.09
N LEU A 462 -40.15 6.60 -18.46
CA LEU A 462 -40.02 7.43 -17.25
C LEU A 462 -40.40 8.89 -17.53
N ILE A 463 -39.88 9.48 -18.61
CA ILE A 463 -40.16 10.87 -19.01
C ILE A 463 -41.65 11.03 -19.32
N GLU A 464 -42.27 10.09 -20.01
CA GLU A 464 -43.71 10.13 -20.32
C GLU A 464 -44.58 10.04 -19.05
N GLN A 465 -44.21 9.19 -18.08
CA GLN A 465 -44.93 9.11 -16.81
C GLN A 465 -44.76 10.37 -15.97
N LEU A 466 -43.56 10.96 -15.93
CA LEU A 466 -43.30 12.24 -15.28
C LEU A 466 -44.10 13.37 -15.91
N GLN A 467 -44.19 13.46 -17.25
CA GLN A 467 -44.98 14.48 -17.96
C GLN A 467 -46.47 14.36 -17.69
N LYS A 468 -46.99 13.15 -17.50
CA LYS A 468 -48.43 12.95 -17.20
C LYS A 468 -48.81 13.27 -15.74
N LYS A 469 -47.91 13.02 -14.81
CA LYS A 469 -48.20 13.08 -13.36
C LYS A 469 -47.71 14.38 -12.70
N LEU A 470 -46.76 15.11 -13.31
CA LEU A 470 -46.29 16.38 -12.79
C LEU A 470 -47.38 17.47 -12.89
N PRO A 471 -47.75 18.14 -11.78
CA PRO A 471 -48.68 19.27 -11.80
C PRO A 471 -48.16 20.42 -12.66
N LYS A 472 -49.04 21.08 -13.44
CA LYS A 472 -48.68 22.15 -14.41
C LYS A 472 -47.99 23.37 -13.79
N GLN A 473 -47.90 23.47 -12.46
CA GLN A 473 -47.28 24.57 -11.72
C GLN A 473 -45.83 24.27 -11.28
N MET A 474 -45.29 23.14 -11.65
CA MET A 474 -43.94 22.72 -11.31
C MET A 474 -43.06 22.62 -12.56
N GLN A 475 -41.81 23.03 -12.42
CA GLN A 475 -40.81 22.91 -13.47
C GLN A 475 -39.66 22.00 -13.01
N VAL A 476 -39.30 21.02 -13.81
CA VAL A 476 -38.11 20.21 -13.60
C VAL A 476 -36.95 20.96 -14.23
N SER A 477 -36.01 21.41 -13.41
CA SER A 477 -34.81 22.13 -13.86
C SER A 477 -33.71 21.19 -14.33
N THR A 478 -33.55 20.07 -13.63
CA THR A 478 -32.57 19.02 -14.01
C THR A 478 -33.13 17.64 -13.75
N LEU A 479 -32.79 16.71 -14.64
CA LEU A 479 -33.02 15.28 -14.49
C LEU A 479 -31.67 14.58 -14.69
N GLN A 480 -31.20 13.85 -13.68
CA GLN A 480 -30.00 13.02 -13.75
C GLN A 480 -30.38 11.60 -13.38
N THR A 481 -29.94 10.65 -14.19
CA THR A 481 -30.17 9.23 -13.95
C THR A 481 -28.83 8.50 -13.88
N THR A 482 -28.69 7.64 -12.88
CA THR A 482 -27.66 6.62 -12.78
C THR A 482 -28.29 5.25 -13.01
N GLU A 483 -27.53 4.17 -12.92
CA GLU A 483 -28.09 2.82 -13.14
C GLU A 483 -29.22 2.47 -12.17
N ASP A 484 -29.18 2.97 -10.93
CA ASP A 484 -30.12 2.60 -9.87
C ASP A 484 -30.89 3.81 -9.28
N LYS A 485 -30.57 5.05 -9.66
CA LYS A 485 -31.17 6.24 -9.05
C LYS A 485 -31.52 7.31 -10.06
N VAL A 486 -32.59 8.01 -9.78
CA VAL A 486 -32.95 9.24 -10.46
C VAL A 486 -32.94 10.41 -9.48
N THR A 487 -32.38 11.53 -9.90
CA THR A 487 -32.39 12.79 -9.15
C THR A 487 -33.03 13.88 -10.00
N LEU A 488 -34.03 14.52 -9.44
CA LEU A 488 -34.80 15.58 -10.08
C LEU A 488 -34.66 16.86 -9.25
N THR A 489 -34.29 17.96 -9.84
CA THR A 489 -34.41 19.27 -9.20
C THR A 489 -35.65 19.96 -9.73
N ILE A 490 -36.54 20.33 -8.83
CA ILE A 490 -37.86 20.83 -9.16
C ILE A 490 -38.08 22.20 -8.47
N THR A 491 -38.69 23.12 -9.19
CA THR A 491 -39.08 24.43 -8.69
C THR A 491 -40.59 24.57 -8.67
N THR A 492 -41.13 25.20 -7.58
CA THR A 492 -42.56 25.42 -7.38
C THR A 492 -42.82 26.67 -6.57
N LYS A 493 -44.04 27.19 -6.66
CA LYS A 493 -44.46 28.43 -5.98
C LYS A 493 -44.99 28.21 -4.53
N THR A 494 -45.24 26.99 -4.09
CA THR A 494 -45.77 26.73 -2.74
C THR A 494 -45.26 25.42 -2.13
N LYS A 495 -45.06 25.39 -0.79
CA LYS A 495 -44.68 24.16 -0.05
C LYS A 495 -45.75 23.06 -0.09
N ILE A 496 -47.02 23.42 -0.19
CA ILE A 496 -48.13 22.46 -0.26
C ILE A 496 -48.07 21.65 -1.56
N SER A 497 -47.54 22.25 -2.61
CA SER A 497 -47.34 21.57 -3.90
C SER A 497 -46.30 20.44 -3.78
N VAL A 498 -45.28 20.57 -2.93
CA VAL A 498 -44.27 19.57 -2.69
C VAL A 498 -44.86 18.29 -2.09
N ALA A 499 -45.73 18.42 -1.07
CA ALA A 499 -46.39 17.29 -0.45
C ALA A 499 -47.34 16.55 -1.41
N LYS A 500 -48.08 17.28 -2.25
CA LYS A 500 -48.93 16.69 -3.27
C LYS A 500 -48.12 15.92 -4.32
N MET A 501 -46.98 16.46 -4.70
CA MET A 501 -46.10 15.83 -5.66
C MET A 501 -45.48 14.52 -5.14
N LEU A 502 -45.07 14.48 -3.87
CA LEU A 502 -44.55 13.23 -3.29
C LEU A 502 -45.53 12.08 -3.42
N VAL A 503 -46.82 12.35 -3.18
CA VAL A 503 -47.90 11.36 -3.35
C VAL A 503 -48.03 10.93 -4.82
N GLU A 504 -47.86 11.85 -5.77
CA GLU A 504 -47.92 11.54 -7.20
C GLU A 504 -46.66 10.74 -7.65
N PHE A 505 -45.49 11.03 -7.09
CA PHE A 505 -44.28 10.28 -7.39
C PHE A 505 -44.28 8.88 -6.79
N GLU A 506 -44.85 8.67 -5.61
CA GLU A 506 -45.05 7.31 -5.06
C GLU A 506 -45.99 6.45 -5.94
N GLY A 507 -46.79 7.09 -6.78
CA GLY A 507 -47.66 6.41 -7.75
C GLY A 507 -46.99 6.11 -9.10
N ILE A 508 -45.70 6.37 -9.30
CA ILE A 508 -44.97 6.03 -10.53
C ILE A 508 -44.30 4.69 -10.33
N ASP A 509 -44.75 3.66 -11.05
CA ASP A 509 -44.30 2.27 -10.90
C ASP A 509 -42.78 2.06 -11.10
N LEU A 510 -42.13 3.01 -11.78
CA LEU A 510 -40.69 2.98 -12.03
C LEU A 510 -39.84 3.62 -10.92
N LEU A 511 -40.47 4.27 -9.93
CA LEU A 511 -39.78 4.97 -8.84
C LEU A 511 -40.16 4.35 -7.49
N THR A 512 -39.14 4.09 -6.68
CA THR A 512 -39.29 3.63 -5.29
C THR A 512 -38.43 4.46 -4.36
N ASN A 513 -38.73 4.47 -3.06
CA ASN A 513 -37.96 5.20 -2.04
C ASN A 513 -37.80 6.70 -2.35
N VAL A 514 -38.88 7.35 -2.77
CA VAL A 514 -38.87 8.78 -3.11
C VAL A 514 -38.57 9.62 -1.87
N ASN A 515 -37.51 10.39 -1.91
CA ASN A 515 -37.07 11.23 -0.77
C ASN A 515 -36.74 12.67 -1.23
N VAL A 516 -37.07 13.63 -0.37
CA VAL A 516 -36.71 15.05 -0.55
C VAL A 516 -35.75 15.47 0.55
N ALA A 517 -34.49 15.68 0.17
CA ALA A 517 -33.42 15.96 1.13
C ALA A 517 -33.49 17.35 1.75
N SER A 518 -33.91 18.37 0.99
CA SER A 518 -34.03 19.76 1.47
C SER A 518 -34.95 20.57 0.55
N ILE A 519 -35.55 21.60 1.10
CA ILE A 519 -36.36 22.57 0.36
C ILE A 519 -35.75 23.95 0.62
N ALA A 520 -35.26 24.60 -0.41
CA ALA A 520 -34.73 25.97 -0.37
C ALA A 520 -35.78 26.93 -0.92
N GLY A 521 -36.00 28.03 -0.24
CA GLY A 521 -36.83 29.13 -0.73
C GLY A 521 -35.96 30.30 -1.15
N ALA A 522 -36.20 30.87 -2.31
CA ALA A 522 -35.61 32.13 -2.75
C ALA A 522 -36.46 33.32 -2.27
N GLU A 523 -35.83 34.22 -1.51
CA GLU A 523 -36.47 35.46 -1.03
C GLU A 523 -36.37 36.55 -2.11
N SER A 524 -37.49 37.21 -2.41
CA SER A 524 -37.56 38.44 -3.21
C SER A 524 -37.54 39.67 -2.28
N GLU A 525 -37.23 40.87 -2.82
CA GLU A 525 -37.08 42.16 -2.10
C GLU A 525 -38.21 42.56 -1.15
N ASN A 526 -39.31 41.78 -1.05
CA ASN A 526 -40.48 42.03 -0.23
C ASN A 526 -40.77 40.95 0.85
N ASP A 527 -39.76 40.28 1.39
CA ASP A 527 -39.93 39.28 2.50
C ASP A 527 -40.96 38.15 2.21
N LYS A 528 -41.27 37.88 0.95
CA LYS A 528 -42.09 36.74 0.53
C LYS A 528 -41.26 35.78 -0.29
N ILE A 529 -41.25 34.52 0.12
CA ILE A 529 -40.62 33.46 -0.65
C ILE A 529 -41.47 33.21 -1.90
N ASP A 530 -40.93 33.62 -3.07
CA ASP A 530 -41.65 33.52 -4.34
C ASP A 530 -41.47 32.19 -5.06
N GLU A 531 -40.41 31.46 -4.71
CA GLU A 531 -40.09 30.20 -5.36
C GLU A 531 -39.38 29.20 -4.41
N TYR A 532 -39.78 27.95 -4.46
CA TYR A 532 -39.16 26.86 -3.70
C TYR A 532 -38.45 25.91 -4.66
N THR A 533 -37.18 25.67 -4.42
CA THR A 533 -36.40 24.68 -5.15
C THR A 533 -36.07 23.52 -4.23
N PHE A 534 -36.25 22.29 -4.69
CA PHE A 534 -35.96 21.10 -3.94
C PHE A 534 -35.47 19.99 -4.86
N SER A 535 -34.67 19.10 -4.29
CA SER A 535 -34.14 17.92 -5.00
C SER A 535 -34.85 16.68 -4.51
N VAL A 536 -35.40 15.93 -5.45
CA VAL A 536 -36.04 14.64 -5.22
C VAL A 536 -35.09 13.56 -5.68
N THR A 537 -34.80 12.62 -4.81
CA THR A 537 -34.06 11.41 -5.15
C THR A 537 -34.96 10.21 -5.00
N ALA A 538 -34.94 9.31 -5.98
CA ALA A 538 -35.67 8.06 -5.92
C ALA A 538 -34.83 6.91 -6.49
N ASP A 539 -35.08 5.71 -6.04
CA ASP A 539 -34.51 4.53 -6.64
C ASP A 539 -35.30 4.21 -7.91
N TYR A 540 -34.57 3.92 -8.98
CA TYR A 540 -35.12 3.68 -10.31
C TYR A 540 -35.15 2.18 -10.64
N THR A 541 -36.34 1.63 -10.78
CA THR A 541 -36.52 0.22 -11.13
C THR A 541 -36.72 0.07 -12.62
N GLN A 542 -35.87 -0.69 -13.27
CA GLN A 542 -36.04 -1.01 -14.68
C GLN A 542 -37.27 -1.92 -14.86
N LEU A 543 -38.09 -1.61 -15.86
CA LEU A 543 -39.18 -2.51 -16.25
C LEU A 543 -38.61 -3.85 -16.68
N PRO A 544 -39.17 -4.99 -16.24
CA PRO A 544 -38.77 -6.31 -16.72
C PRO A 544 -38.95 -6.35 -18.23
N THR A 545 -37.91 -6.73 -18.95
CA THR A 545 -37.95 -7.03 -20.37
C THR A 545 -39.02 -8.11 -20.58
N LYS A 546 -40.02 -7.87 -21.42
CA LYS A 546 -40.93 -8.90 -21.84
C LYS A 546 -40.09 -10.01 -22.47
N GLU A 547 -40.09 -11.19 -21.84
CA GLU A 547 -39.58 -12.39 -22.44
C GLU A 547 -40.30 -12.57 -23.77
N GLU A 548 -39.60 -12.47 -24.89
CA GLU A 548 -40.07 -12.94 -26.18
C GLU A 548 -40.23 -14.46 -26.04
N LYS A 549 -41.45 -14.93 -26.26
CA LYS A 549 -41.75 -16.34 -26.41
C LYS A 549 -40.83 -16.93 -27.47
N ASP A 550 -40.04 -17.91 -27.08
CA ASP A 550 -39.37 -18.85 -27.96
C ASP A 550 -40.33 -19.30 -29.06
N VAL A 551 -40.05 -18.87 -30.27
CA VAL A 551 -40.57 -19.54 -31.47
C VAL A 551 -39.56 -20.65 -31.74
N SER A 552 -39.86 -21.83 -31.22
CA SER A 552 -39.22 -23.05 -31.62
C SER A 552 -39.49 -23.28 -33.11
N LEU A 553 -38.46 -23.11 -33.91
CA LEU A 553 -38.46 -23.63 -35.27
C LEU A 553 -38.21 -25.14 -35.18
N ASP A 554 -39.24 -25.90 -35.61
CA ASP A 554 -39.21 -27.34 -35.78
C ASP A 554 -37.94 -27.79 -36.51
N GLU A 555 -37.22 -28.70 -35.90
CA GLU A 555 -36.19 -29.52 -36.55
C GLU A 555 -36.86 -30.35 -37.65
N ALA A 556 -36.61 -30.02 -38.88
CA ALA A 556 -36.89 -30.90 -39.98
C ALA A 556 -35.81 -31.98 -40.06
N ASP A 557 -36.25 -33.14 -39.70
CA ASP A 557 -35.65 -34.45 -39.86
C ASP A 557 -34.95 -34.63 -41.24
N THR A 558 -33.66 -34.85 -41.24
CA THR A 558 -32.95 -35.49 -42.36
C THR A 558 -31.97 -36.51 -41.84
N THR A 559 -32.50 -37.66 -41.65
CA THR A 559 -31.77 -38.94 -41.71
C THR A 559 -30.92 -39.00 -42.98
N THR A 560 -29.60 -39.11 -42.82
CA THR A 560 -28.76 -39.74 -43.84
C THR A 560 -27.69 -40.59 -43.17
N THR A 561 -27.90 -41.83 -43.40
CA THR A 561 -27.10 -43.04 -43.25
C THR A 561 -25.59 -42.91 -43.17
N ASP A 562 -25.14 -43.54 -42.17
CA ASP A 562 -23.83 -44.12 -41.90
C ASP A 562 -23.29 -44.91 -43.12
N THR A 563 -22.06 -44.67 -43.50
CA THR A 563 -21.21 -45.68 -44.14
C THR A 563 -19.74 -45.48 -43.78
N THR A 564 -19.34 -46.32 -42.89
CA THR A 564 -17.94 -46.73 -42.58
C THR A 564 -17.15 -46.99 -43.87
N GLN A 565 -15.91 -46.51 -43.96
CA GLN A 565 -14.78 -47.37 -44.32
C GLN A 565 -13.41 -46.77 -43.94
N THR A 566 -12.74 -47.57 -43.15
CA THR A 566 -11.31 -47.69 -42.86
C THR A 566 -10.43 -47.65 -44.12
N ALA A 567 -9.27 -46.97 -44.09
CA ALA A 567 -7.97 -47.58 -44.33
C ALA A 567 -6.84 -46.52 -44.42
N GLN A 568 -5.76 -46.81 -43.65
CA GLN A 568 -4.34 -46.45 -43.76
C GLN A 568 -3.93 -44.98 -43.52
#